data_b42e6046674770e33aa9dd59c46abc16
#
_entry.id   b42e6046674770e33aa9dd59c46abc16
#
_cell.length_a   1.000
_cell.length_b   1.000
_cell.length_c   1.000
_cell.angle_alpha   90.00
_cell.angle_beta   90.00
_cell.angle_gamma   90.00
#
_symmetry.space_group_name_H-M   'P 1'
#
loop_
_entity.id
_entity.type
_entity.pdbx_description
1 polymer ?
#
loop_
_entity_poly.entity_id
_entity_poly.type
_entity_poly.pdbx_seq_one_letter_code
_entity_poly.pdbx_strand_id
1 'polypeptide(L)'
;MSRPGREHVILDRIRGTVPPEFADDAVRLYRTILAISCSRQRIRILNAKLDRRVALCGIKHCGKTRLGNALAKTLGLPFFDTDALLETDAGKPVRAIYKEVGETKFRELEAETVRKFIASAPSPAVVALGGGMVSNPVLTPDDLHALGMIVWMDVPVPTAFERMAREGLPPFLADKPDPSVEFNRICAVRRPVFRAAADAVLELPEVLPVEEAIDRLLTVLESKVISK
;
A
#
# COMPACT_ATOMS: atom_id res chain seq x y z
N MET A 1 -19.74 10.40 1.98
CA MET A 1 -20.23 9.30 2.84
C MET A 1 -21.36 8.58 2.14
N SER A 2 -21.07 7.39 1.61
CA SER A 2 -22.13 6.46 1.19
C SER A 2 -22.92 6.11 2.45
N ARG A 3 -24.21 6.44 2.46
CA ARG A 3 -25.14 5.98 3.51
C ARG A 3 -25.80 4.71 2.97
N PRO A 4 -25.48 3.51 3.49
CA PRO A 4 -26.00 2.25 2.98
C PRO A 4 -27.53 2.27 2.79
N GLY A 5 -28.26 2.95 3.68
CA GLY A 5 -29.70 3.11 3.56
C GLY A 5 -30.18 3.95 2.37
N ARG A 6 -29.37 4.91 1.87
CA ARG A 6 -29.75 5.70 0.69
C ARG A 6 -29.58 4.92 -0.62
N GLU A 7 -28.56 4.09 -0.70
CA GLU A 7 -28.33 3.26 -1.90
C GLU A 7 -29.47 2.27 -2.10
N HIS A 8 -29.91 1.58 -1.05
CA HIS A 8 -31.07 0.69 -1.11
C HIS A 8 -32.34 1.40 -1.62
N VAL A 9 -32.66 2.57 -1.05
CA VAL A 9 -33.82 3.36 -1.48
C VAL A 9 -33.74 3.74 -2.97
N ILE A 10 -32.56 4.12 -3.46
CA ILE A 10 -32.40 4.45 -4.87
C ILE A 10 -32.60 3.21 -5.75
N LEU A 11 -31.98 2.08 -5.38
CA LEU A 11 -32.05 0.86 -6.15
C LEU A 11 -33.48 0.26 -6.16
N ASP A 12 -34.21 0.33 -5.05
CA ASP A 12 -35.58 -0.09 -4.97
C ASP A 12 -36.49 0.78 -5.85
N ARG A 13 -36.26 2.11 -5.83
CA ARG A 13 -36.98 3.02 -6.73
C ARG A 13 -36.71 2.72 -8.20
N ILE A 14 -35.45 2.46 -8.57
CA ILE A 14 -35.09 2.09 -9.93
C ILE A 14 -35.76 0.80 -10.35
N ARG A 15 -35.74 -0.22 -9.48
CA ARG A 15 -36.44 -1.50 -9.71
C ARG A 15 -37.94 -1.32 -10.02
N GLY A 16 -38.60 -0.38 -9.32
CA GLY A 16 -40.02 -0.08 -9.53
C GLY A 16 -40.34 0.87 -10.68
N THR A 17 -39.32 1.48 -11.32
CA THR A 17 -39.52 2.47 -12.39
C THR A 17 -39.42 1.87 -13.79
N VAL A 18 -38.80 0.70 -13.94
CA VAL A 18 -38.61 0.00 -15.22
C VAL A 18 -39.53 -1.21 -15.33
N PRO A 19 -39.81 -1.71 -16.56
CA PRO A 19 -40.54 -2.95 -16.74
C PRO A 19 -39.85 -4.12 -16.01
N PRO A 20 -40.63 -5.09 -15.46
CA PRO A 20 -40.11 -6.17 -14.64
C PRO A 20 -38.95 -6.96 -15.29
N GLU A 21 -39.01 -7.17 -16.60
CA GLU A 21 -38.01 -7.89 -17.38
C GLU A 21 -36.63 -7.18 -17.40
N PHE A 22 -36.58 -5.87 -17.16
CA PHE A 22 -35.35 -5.08 -17.12
C PHE A 22 -34.94 -4.69 -15.70
N ALA A 23 -35.69 -5.06 -14.67
CA ALA A 23 -35.49 -4.59 -13.31
C ALA A 23 -34.08 -4.93 -12.75
N ASP A 24 -33.64 -6.16 -12.94
CA ASP A 24 -32.31 -6.61 -12.44
C ASP A 24 -31.16 -5.99 -13.23
N ASP A 25 -31.30 -5.82 -14.53
CA ASP A 25 -30.31 -5.15 -15.37
C ASP A 25 -30.18 -3.67 -15.01
N ALA A 26 -31.31 -2.99 -14.78
CA ALA A 26 -31.34 -1.60 -14.35
C ALA A 26 -30.66 -1.44 -12.97
N VAL A 27 -30.95 -2.29 -12.01
CA VAL A 27 -30.32 -2.30 -10.68
C VAL A 27 -28.80 -2.51 -10.81
N ARG A 28 -28.35 -3.45 -11.65
CA ARG A 28 -26.94 -3.70 -11.90
C ARG A 28 -26.23 -2.48 -12.48
N LEU A 29 -26.83 -1.83 -13.48
CA LEU A 29 -26.31 -0.63 -14.10
C LEU A 29 -26.20 0.53 -13.10
N TYR A 30 -27.25 0.78 -12.32
CA TYR A 30 -27.25 1.84 -11.33
C TYR A 30 -26.25 1.60 -10.19
N ARG A 31 -26.07 0.35 -9.75
CA ARG A 31 -24.97 0.01 -8.79
C ARG A 31 -23.61 0.42 -9.33
N THR A 32 -23.35 0.16 -10.62
CA THR A 32 -22.09 0.57 -11.26
C THR A 32 -21.94 2.09 -11.28
N ILE A 33 -23.00 2.82 -11.64
CA ILE A 33 -23.02 4.29 -11.64
C ILE A 33 -22.75 4.85 -10.24
N LEU A 34 -23.41 4.31 -9.22
CA LEU A 34 -23.23 4.71 -7.83
C LEU A 34 -21.79 4.43 -7.37
N ALA A 35 -21.22 3.27 -7.66
CA ALA A 35 -19.86 2.93 -7.33
C ALA A 35 -18.85 3.92 -7.95
N ILE A 36 -19.00 4.23 -9.25
CA ILE A 36 -18.16 5.23 -9.94
C ILE A 36 -18.32 6.61 -9.30
N SER A 37 -19.55 7.02 -8.97
CA SER A 37 -19.80 8.32 -8.34
C SER A 37 -19.17 8.43 -6.97
N CYS A 38 -19.31 7.39 -6.14
CA CYS A 38 -18.70 7.32 -4.81
C CYS A 38 -17.17 7.35 -4.88
N SER A 39 -16.58 6.59 -5.80
CA SER A 39 -15.13 6.59 -6.01
C SER A 39 -14.61 7.97 -6.42
N ARG A 40 -15.29 8.66 -7.36
CA ARG A 40 -14.92 10.02 -7.76
C ARG A 40 -15.06 11.04 -6.63
N GLN A 41 -16.10 10.94 -5.80
CA GLN A 41 -16.27 11.80 -4.63
C GLN A 41 -15.14 11.58 -3.62
N ARG A 42 -14.78 10.32 -3.37
CA ARG A 42 -13.68 9.94 -2.49
C ARG A 42 -12.34 10.51 -2.96
N ILE A 43 -12.03 10.38 -4.25
CA ILE A 43 -10.82 10.97 -4.86
C ILE A 43 -10.81 12.49 -4.67
N ARG A 44 -11.93 13.20 -4.89
CA ARG A 44 -12.01 14.65 -4.67
C ARG A 44 -11.75 15.04 -3.22
N ILE A 45 -12.32 14.31 -2.26
CA ILE A 45 -12.09 14.53 -0.84
C ILE A 45 -10.63 14.33 -0.48
N LEU A 46 -10.04 13.24 -0.96
CA LEU A 46 -8.63 12.94 -0.71
C LEU A 46 -7.72 14.01 -1.31
N ASN A 47 -7.94 14.41 -2.59
CA ASN A 47 -7.14 15.46 -3.21
C ASN A 47 -7.28 16.82 -2.53
N ALA A 48 -8.41 17.12 -1.90
CA ALA A 48 -8.62 18.37 -1.18
C ALA A 48 -8.05 18.38 0.25
N LYS A 49 -7.91 17.21 0.88
CA LYS A 49 -7.58 17.10 2.32
C LYS A 49 -6.26 16.38 2.61
N LEU A 50 -5.70 15.67 1.63
CA LEU A 50 -4.44 14.96 1.82
C LEU A 50 -3.28 15.99 1.76
N ASP A 51 -2.73 16.30 2.93
CA ASP A 51 -1.68 17.29 3.14
C ASP A 51 -0.28 16.67 3.32
N ARG A 52 -0.21 15.35 3.41
CA ARG A 52 1.03 14.60 3.67
C ARG A 52 1.19 13.41 2.73
N ARG A 53 2.39 12.85 2.68
CA ARG A 53 2.69 11.65 1.89
C ARG A 53 1.91 10.44 2.41
N VAL A 54 1.64 9.48 1.53
CA VAL A 54 1.09 8.15 1.89
C VAL A 54 2.21 7.14 1.70
N ALA A 55 2.70 6.58 2.81
CA ALA A 55 3.79 5.61 2.83
C ALA A 55 3.23 4.18 2.98
N LEU A 56 3.38 3.35 1.95
CA LEU A 56 2.93 1.96 1.97
C LEU A 56 4.02 1.07 2.54
N CYS A 57 3.77 0.39 3.66
CA CYS A 57 4.67 -0.60 4.25
C CYS A 57 4.06 -2.01 4.26
N GLY A 58 4.88 -3.01 4.53
CA GLY A 58 4.48 -4.41 4.61
C GLY A 58 5.58 -5.36 4.15
N ILE A 59 5.33 -6.65 4.29
CA ILE A 59 6.30 -7.70 3.94
C ILE A 59 6.71 -7.64 2.46
N LYS A 60 7.84 -8.25 2.14
CA LYS A 60 8.32 -8.32 0.74
C LYS A 60 7.27 -9.04 -0.13
N HIS A 61 7.11 -8.59 -1.38
CA HIS A 61 6.11 -9.10 -2.35
C HIS A 61 4.62 -8.96 -1.92
N CYS A 62 4.29 -8.15 -0.92
CA CYS A 62 2.88 -7.83 -0.62
C CYS A 62 2.22 -6.91 -1.65
N GLY A 63 2.98 -6.35 -2.62
CA GLY A 63 2.45 -5.55 -3.73
C GLY A 63 2.50 -4.03 -3.55
N LYS A 64 3.33 -3.50 -2.65
CA LYS A 64 3.47 -2.06 -2.37
C LYS A 64 3.70 -1.21 -3.61
N THR A 65 4.69 -1.57 -4.42
CA THR A 65 5.05 -0.84 -5.64
C THR A 65 3.90 -0.82 -6.65
N ARG A 66 3.23 -1.98 -6.86
CA ARG A 66 2.08 -2.07 -7.78
C ARG A 66 0.91 -1.23 -7.31
N LEU A 67 0.52 -1.36 -6.04
CA LEU A 67 -0.61 -0.64 -5.48
C LEU A 67 -0.29 0.85 -5.30
N GLY A 68 0.95 1.19 -4.93
CA GLY A 68 1.41 2.56 -4.79
C GLY A 68 1.39 3.33 -6.11
N ASN A 69 1.88 2.72 -7.20
CA ASN A 69 1.77 3.31 -8.55
C ASN A 69 0.31 3.52 -8.96
N ALA A 70 -0.55 2.54 -8.72
CA ALA A 70 -1.97 2.66 -9.05
C ALA A 70 -2.65 3.76 -8.22
N LEU A 71 -2.36 3.87 -6.91
CA LEU A 71 -2.87 4.94 -6.05
C LEU A 71 -2.40 6.32 -6.52
N ALA A 72 -1.10 6.46 -6.79
CA ALA A 72 -0.52 7.71 -7.27
C ALA A 72 -1.18 8.17 -8.57
N LYS A 73 -1.35 7.27 -9.54
CA LYS A 73 -2.08 7.53 -10.79
C LYS A 73 -3.52 7.94 -10.53
N THR A 74 -4.22 7.28 -9.62
CA THR A 74 -5.62 7.56 -9.28
C THR A 74 -5.81 8.94 -8.64
N LEU A 75 -4.86 9.35 -7.78
CA LEU A 75 -4.89 10.65 -7.10
C LEU A 75 -4.18 11.77 -7.87
N GLY A 76 -3.50 11.47 -8.99
CA GLY A 76 -2.69 12.46 -9.72
C GLY A 76 -1.46 12.92 -8.95
N LEU A 77 -0.88 12.05 -8.09
CA LEU A 77 0.27 12.34 -7.24
C LEU A 77 1.55 11.69 -7.78
N PRO A 78 2.74 12.23 -7.45
CA PRO A 78 4.00 11.56 -7.73
C PRO A 78 4.14 10.27 -6.91
N PHE A 79 4.82 9.28 -7.50
CA PHE A 79 5.14 7.99 -6.88
C PHE A 79 6.64 7.82 -6.70
N PHE A 80 7.03 7.27 -5.55
CA PHE A 80 8.41 6.93 -5.21
C PHE A 80 8.48 5.51 -4.64
N ASP A 81 9.63 4.85 -4.84
CA ASP A 81 9.93 3.56 -4.22
C ASP A 81 11.32 3.68 -3.57
N THR A 82 11.41 3.42 -2.27
CA THR A 82 12.67 3.62 -1.53
C THR A 82 13.77 2.66 -1.96
N ASP A 83 13.42 1.45 -2.45
CA ASP A 83 14.41 0.53 -3.00
C ASP A 83 14.98 1.11 -4.32
N ALA A 84 14.13 1.67 -5.20
CA ALA A 84 14.54 2.31 -6.43
C ALA A 84 15.37 3.60 -6.20
N LEU A 85 15.04 4.39 -5.18
CA LEU A 85 15.84 5.55 -4.78
C LEU A 85 17.24 5.12 -4.33
N LEU A 86 17.34 4.08 -3.50
CA LEU A 86 18.62 3.53 -3.05
C LEU A 86 19.47 3.00 -4.23
N GLU A 87 18.81 2.30 -5.18
CA GLU A 87 19.49 1.82 -6.39
C GLU A 87 20.01 2.95 -7.26
N THR A 88 19.25 4.04 -7.39
CA THR A 88 19.64 5.24 -8.12
C THR A 88 20.85 5.91 -7.47
N ASP A 89 20.82 6.09 -6.14
CA ASP A 89 21.91 6.70 -5.39
C ASP A 89 23.22 5.87 -5.46
N ALA A 90 23.09 4.54 -5.40
CA ALA A 90 24.23 3.62 -5.38
C ALA A 90 24.70 3.19 -6.78
N GLY A 91 23.93 3.42 -7.82
CA GLY A 91 24.23 2.98 -9.20
C GLY A 91 24.21 1.46 -9.41
N LYS A 92 23.59 0.70 -8.51
CA LYS A 92 23.53 -0.77 -8.55
C LYS A 92 22.29 -1.33 -7.84
N PRO A 93 21.86 -2.56 -8.19
CA PRO A 93 20.68 -3.19 -7.58
C PRO A 93 20.82 -3.40 -6.07
N VAL A 94 19.71 -3.29 -5.32
CA VAL A 94 19.65 -3.50 -3.87
C VAL A 94 20.31 -4.81 -3.42
N ARG A 95 20.13 -5.90 -4.20
CA ARG A 95 20.77 -7.19 -3.88
C ARG A 95 22.29 -7.14 -3.94
N ALA A 96 22.85 -6.36 -4.88
CA ALA A 96 24.30 -6.18 -5.02
C ALA A 96 24.84 -5.31 -3.89
N ILE A 97 24.14 -4.22 -3.55
CA ILE A 97 24.48 -3.36 -2.40
C ILE A 97 24.54 -4.20 -1.12
N TYR A 98 23.46 -4.92 -0.81
CA TYR A 98 23.39 -5.75 0.40
C TYR A 98 24.52 -6.79 0.50
N LYS A 99 24.84 -7.47 -0.63
CA LYS A 99 25.91 -8.46 -0.69
C LYS A 99 27.30 -7.84 -0.45
N GLU A 100 27.51 -6.62 -0.94
CA GLU A 100 28.80 -5.92 -0.85
C GLU A 100 29.05 -5.33 0.53
N VAL A 101 28.06 -4.64 1.10
CA VAL A 101 28.28 -3.83 2.32
C VAL A 101 27.80 -4.55 3.61
N GLY A 102 27.05 -5.64 3.49
CA GLY A 102 26.45 -6.36 4.63
C GLY A 102 25.26 -5.66 5.24
N GLU A 103 24.61 -6.33 6.21
CA GLU A 103 23.33 -5.87 6.77
C GLU A 103 23.42 -4.51 7.46
N THR A 104 24.40 -4.34 8.36
CA THR A 104 24.52 -3.11 9.17
C THR A 104 24.66 -1.87 8.28
N LYS A 105 25.61 -1.90 7.34
CA LYS A 105 25.86 -0.78 6.43
C LYS A 105 24.70 -0.56 5.46
N PHE A 106 24.04 -1.64 5.05
CA PHE A 106 22.84 -1.54 4.22
C PHE A 106 21.71 -0.78 4.95
N ARG A 107 21.50 -1.04 6.26
CA ARG A 107 20.51 -0.33 7.07
C ARG A 107 20.81 1.16 7.22
N GLU A 108 22.09 1.51 7.32
CA GLU A 108 22.50 2.93 7.31
C GLU A 108 22.18 3.60 5.97
N LEU A 109 22.48 2.96 4.85
CA LEU A 109 22.18 3.48 3.51
C LEU A 109 20.68 3.63 3.28
N GLU A 110 19.87 2.65 3.70
CA GLU A 110 18.41 2.78 3.66
C GLU A 110 17.92 4.02 4.44
N ALA A 111 18.44 4.22 5.66
CA ALA A 111 18.04 5.35 6.50
C ALA A 111 18.50 6.70 5.89
N GLU A 112 19.68 6.77 5.33
CA GLU A 112 20.18 7.96 4.62
C GLU A 112 19.29 8.29 3.41
N THR A 113 18.95 7.30 2.58
CA THR A 113 18.06 7.47 1.43
C THR A 113 16.69 8.01 1.87
N VAL A 114 16.12 7.46 2.96
CA VAL A 114 14.85 7.95 3.51
C VAL A 114 14.94 9.40 3.98
N ARG A 115 15.99 9.78 4.70
CA ARG A 115 16.19 11.17 5.16
C ARG A 115 16.37 12.15 4.00
N LYS A 116 17.12 11.78 2.97
CA LYS A 116 17.23 12.56 1.72
C LYS A 116 15.85 12.72 1.06
N PHE A 117 15.08 11.63 0.95
CA PHE A 117 13.73 11.64 0.41
C PHE A 117 12.81 12.56 1.21
N ILE A 118 12.81 12.47 2.54
CA ILE A 118 12.00 13.34 3.41
C ILE A 118 12.31 14.82 3.18
N ALA A 119 13.59 15.16 3.04
CA ALA A 119 14.06 16.53 2.90
C ALA A 119 13.73 17.15 1.53
N SER A 120 13.65 16.36 0.46
CA SER A 120 13.58 16.86 -0.92
C SER A 120 12.28 16.52 -1.66
N ALA A 121 11.59 15.44 -1.29
CA ALA A 121 10.44 14.97 -2.04
C ALA A 121 9.17 15.80 -1.76
N PRO A 122 8.31 15.95 -2.78
CA PRO A 122 7.07 16.70 -2.64
C PRO A 122 6.11 16.06 -1.63
N SER A 123 5.20 16.88 -1.10
CA SER A 123 4.06 16.46 -0.30
C SER A 123 2.81 17.21 -0.80
N PRO A 124 1.69 16.52 -1.08
CA PRO A 124 1.51 15.08 -0.97
C PRO A 124 2.20 14.26 -2.06
N ALA A 125 2.50 13.00 -1.76
CA ALA A 125 3.06 12.00 -2.67
C ALA A 125 2.71 10.59 -2.19
N VAL A 126 2.91 9.58 -3.01
CA VAL A 126 2.82 8.17 -2.61
C VAL A 126 4.21 7.55 -2.61
N VAL A 127 4.56 6.84 -1.55
CA VAL A 127 5.86 6.16 -1.44
C VAL A 127 5.69 4.70 -1.02
N ALA A 128 6.32 3.79 -1.75
CA ALA A 128 6.45 2.38 -1.35
C ALA A 128 7.76 2.22 -0.55
N LEU A 129 7.64 1.65 0.65
CA LEU A 129 8.79 1.42 1.53
C LEU A 129 9.40 0.04 1.29
N GLY A 130 10.70 -0.08 1.33
CA GLY A 130 11.40 -1.35 1.35
C GLY A 130 10.87 -2.27 2.45
N GLY A 131 10.86 -3.58 2.23
CA GLY A 131 10.20 -4.55 3.12
C GLY A 131 10.76 -4.63 4.56
N GLY A 132 11.91 -4.04 4.82
CA GLY A 132 12.52 -3.93 6.14
C GLY A 132 12.56 -2.51 6.71
N MET A 133 12.08 -1.53 5.95
CA MET A 133 12.27 -0.11 6.25
C MET A 133 11.69 0.30 7.61
N VAL A 134 10.44 -0.05 7.90
CA VAL A 134 9.79 0.30 9.18
C VAL A 134 10.46 -0.36 10.39
N SER A 135 11.14 -1.48 10.18
CA SER A 135 11.92 -2.19 11.22
C SER A 135 13.42 -1.87 11.16
N ASN A 136 13.83 -0.86 10.42
CA ASN A 136 15.22 -0.45 10.33
C ASN A 136 15.66 0.21 11.65
N PRO A 137 16.66 -0.34 12.36
CA PRO A 137 17.05 0.16 13.69
C PRO A 137 17.75 1.54 13.66
N VAL A 138 18.12 2.03 12.48
CA VAL A 138 18.77 3.34 12.30
C VAL A 138 17.75 4.46 12.13
N LEU A 139 16.51 4.13 11.71
CA LEU A 139 15.42 5.09 11.60
C LEU A 139 14.79 5.37 12.96
N THR A 140 14.61 6.64 13.26
CA THR A 140 13.92 7.10 14.48
C THR A 140 12.40 7.13 14.28
N PRO A 141 11.61 7.19 15.36
CA PRO A 141 10.17 7.46 15.26
C PRO A 141 9.87 8.76 14.49
N ASP A 142 10.71 9.79 14.65
CA ASP A 142 10.54 11.07 13.94
C ASP A 142 10.79 10.92 12.44
N ASP A 143 11.78 10.13 12.02
CA ASP A 143 11.99 9.79 10.60
C ASP A 143 10.75 9.10 10.01
N LEU A 144 10.16 8.14 10.74
CA LEU A 144 8.96 7.43 10.30
C LEU A 144 7.75 8.37 10.24
N HIS A 145 7.57 9.25 11.23
CA HIS A 145 6.50 10.25 11.22
C HIS A 145 6.64 11.23 10.04
N ALA A 146 7.86 11.66 9.75
CA ALA A 146 8.18 12.58 8.65
C ALA A 146 7.97 11.96 7.26
N LEU A 147 7.95 10.62 7.14
CA LEU A 147 7.56 9.93 5.90
C LEU A 147 6.10 10.23 5.50
N GLY A 148 5.22 10.51 6.45
CA GLY A 148 3.81 10.80 6.22
C GLY A 148 2.86 9.80 6.89
N MET A 149 1.71 9.55 6.27
CA MET A 149 0.74 8.55 6.74
C MET A 149 1.22 7.14 6.36
N ILE A 150 1.58 6.34 7.35
CA ILE A 150 2.02 4.96 7.14
C ILE A 150 0.81 4.04 7.05
N VAL A 151 0.65 3.38 5.91
CA VAL A 151 -0.40 2.36 5.68
C VAL A 151 0.26 1.00 5.59
N TRP A 152 -0.06 0.12 6.52
CA TRP A 152 0.41 -1.26 6.48
C TRP A 152 -0.49 -2.11 5.58
N MET A 153 0.11 -2.69 4.53
CA MET A 153 -0.53 -3.67 3.66
C MET A 153 -0.39 -5.06 4.28
N ASP A 154 -1.46 -5.51 4.94
CA ASP A 154 -1.50 -6.82 5.58
C ASP A 154 -1.98 -7.89 4.59
N VAL A 155 -1.02 -8.63 4.07
CA VAL A 155 -1.22 -9.72 3.10
C VAL A 155 -0.84 -11.04 3.79
N PRO A 156 -1.55 -12.16 3.52
CA PRO A 156 -1.17 -13.48 4.02
C PRO A 156 0.26 -13.84 3.61
N VAL A 157 1.04 -14.34 4.57
CA VAL A 157 2.45 -14.71 4.36
C VAL A 157 2.62 -15.74 3.24
N PRO A 158 1.77 -16.79 3.12
CA PRO A 158 1.84 -17.73 2.02
C PRO A 158 1.71 -17.06 0.64
N THR A 159 0.76 -16.15 0.49
CA THR A 159 0.54 -15.40 -0.76
C THR A 159 1.77 -14.58 -1.17
N ALA A 160 2.40 -13.90 -0.20
CA ALA A 160 3.61 -13.12 -0.46
C ALA A 160 4.80 -14.04 -0.79
N PHE A 161 4.92 -15.19 -0.11
CA PHE A 161 5.96 -16.17 -0.37
C PHE A 161 5.85 -16.78 -1.77
N GLU A 162 4.65 -17.18 -2.20
CA GLU A 162 4.40 -17.71 -3.55
C GLU A 162 4.83 -16.71 -4.64
N ARG A 163 4.49 -15.44 -4.47
CA ARG A 163 4.91 -14.38 -5.41
C ARG A 163 6.43 -14.24 -5.44
N MET A 164 7.06 -14.25 -4.28
CA MET A 164 8.50 -14.15 -4.15
C MET A 164 9.22 -15.36 -4.77
N ALA A 165 8.69 -16.57 -4.60
CA ALA A 165 9.26 -17.78 -5.18
C ALA A 165 9.23 -17.76 -6.72
N ARG A 166 8.19 -17.17 -7.32
CA ARG A 166 8.08 -17.01 -8.79
C ARG A 166 9.12 -16.02 -9.36
N GLU A 167 9.47 -14.98 -8.60
CA GLU A 167 10.46 -13.95 -9.01
C GLU A 167 11.90 -14.29 -8.60
N GLY A 168 12.08 -15.38 -7.84
CA GLY A 168 13.37 -15.82 -7.30
C GLY A 168 13.59 -15.37 -5.85
N LEU A 169 14.03 -16.32 -5.03
CA LEU A 169 14.28 -16.08 -3.61
C LEU A 169 15.41 -15.05 -3.39
N PRO A 170 15.24 -14.14 -2.42
CA PRO A 170 16.31 -13.23 -2.05
C PRO A 170 17.46 -13.96 -1.35
N PRO A 171 18.70 -13.41 -1.37
CA PRO A 171 19.88 -14.08 -0.83
C PRO A 171 19.74 -14.56 0.61
N PHE A 172 19.05 -13.81 1.46
CA PHE A 172 18.84 -14.15 2.87
C PHE A 172 17.92 -15.37 3.11
N LEU A 173 17.22 -15.85 2.05
CA LEU A 173 16.37 -17.03 2.06
C LEU A 173 16.92 -18.17 1.20
N ALA A 174 17.66 -17.85 0.13
CA ALA A 174 18.09 -18.83 -0.87
C ALA A 174 18.95 -19.96 -0.27
N ASP A 175 19.77 -19.64 0.73
CA ASP A 175 20.70 -20.58 1.38
C ASP A 175 20.07 -21.26 2.64
N LYS A 176 18.78 -21.07 2.89
CA LYS A 176 18.10 -21.68 4.05
C LYS A 176 17.57 -23.06 3.72
N PRO A 177 17.62 -24.02 4.67
CA PRO A 177 17.08 -25.37 4.48
C PRO A 177 15.59 -25.38 4.12
N ASP A 178 14.81 -24.49 4.75
CA ASP A 178 13.41 -24.24 4.43
C ASP A 178 13.15 -22.73 4.33
N PRO A 179 13.19 -22.16 3.12
CA PRO A 179 12.94 -20.75 2.90
C PRO A 179 11.55 -20.27 3.34
N SER A 180 10.54 -21.15 3.27
CA SER A 180 9.16 -20.82 3.66
C SER A 180 9.05 -20.63 5.18
N VAL A 181 9.60 -21.56 5.95
CA VAL A 181 9.63 -21.46 7.42
C VAL A 181 10.41 -20.23 7.86
N GLU A 182 11.57 -19.95 7.26
CA GLU A 182 12.37 -18.78 7.60
C GLU A 182 11.65 -17.48 7.24
N PHE A 183 10.97 -17.42 6.09
CA PHE A 183 10.17 -16.25 5.72
C PHE A 183 9.01 -16.03 6.70
N ASN A 184 8.31 -17.09 7.10
CA ASN A 184 7.27 -17.02 8.13
C ASN A 184 7.83 -16.47 9.45
N ARG A 185 9.00 -16.92 9.89
CA ARG A 185 9.68 -16.44 11.10
C ARG A 185 9.97 -14.94 11.02
N ILE A 186 10.55 -14.49 9.91
CA ILE A 186 10.84 -13.07 9.67
C ILE A 186 9.55 -12.25 9.69
N CYS A 187 8.50 -12.72 9.05
CA CYS A 187 7.21 -12.05 9.01
C CYS A 187 6.56 -11.96 10.41
N ALA A 188 6.63 -13.03 11.21
CA ALA A 188 6.10 -13.06 12.57
C ALA A 188 6.74 -11.97 13.46
N VAL A 189 8.05 -11.76 13.33
CA VAL A 189 8.77 -10.71 14.06
C VAL A 189 8.39 -9.30 13.53
N ARG A 190 8.20 -9.12 12.22
CA ARG A 190 7.94 -7.81 11.61
C ARG A 190 6.49 -7.34 11.73
N ARG A 191 5.51 -8.23 11.74
CA ARG A 191 4.08 -7.86 11.81
C ARG A 191 3.73 -6.97 13.01
N PRO A 192 4.17 -7.25 14.26
CA PRO A 192 3.95 -6.34 15.38
C PRO A 192 4.56 -4.95 15.16
N VAL A 193 5.74 -4.89 14.54
CA VAL A 193 6.42 -3.61 14.22
C VAL A 193 5.62 -2.81 13.20
N PHE A 194 5.16 -3.45 12.11
CA PHE A 194 4.29 -2.80 11.13
C PHE A 194 3.01 -2.28 11.75
N ARG A 195 2.36 -3.09 12.62
CA ARG A 195 1.13 -2.70 13.32
C ARG A 195 1.35 -1.49 14.23
N ALA A 196 2.47 -1.45 14.95
CA ALA A 196 2.78 -0.35 15.87
C ALA A 196 3.10 0.96 15.14
N ALA A 197 3.75 0.89 13.97
CA ALA A 197 4.14 2.07 13.21
C ALA A 197 3.03 2.58 12.27
N ALA A 198 2.02 1.78 11.96
CA ALA A 198 1.01 2.12 10.97
C ALA A 198 -0.09 3.03 11.52
N ASP A 199 -0.35 4.14 10.82
CA ASP A 199 -1.55 4.97 11.04
C ASP A 199 -2.83 4.25 10.61
N ALA A 200 -2.72 3.36 9.62
CA ALA A 200 -3.83 2.58 9.08
C ALA A 200 -3.39 1.20 8.59
N VAL A 201 -4.33 0.26 8.57
CA VAL A 201 -4.11 -1.10 8.05
C VAL A 201 -5.00 -1.31 6.84
N LEU A 202 -4.41 -1.78 5.75
CA LEU A 202 -5.11 -2.27 4.58
C LEU A 202 -5.05 -3.80 4.59
N GLU A 203 -6.14 -4.43 4.99
CA GLU A 203 -6.25 -5.89 4.97
C GLU A 203 -6.54 -6.40 3.55
N LEU A 204 -5.69 -7.30 3.07
CA LEU A 204 -5.77 -7.92 1.74
C LEU A 204 -5.74 -9.45 1.91
N PRO A 205 -6.82 -10.07 2.39
CA PRO A 205 -6.86 -11.49 2.75
C PRO A 205 -6.65 -12.44 1.57
N GLU A 206 -6.87 -11.95 0.36
CA GLU A 206 -6.79 -12.70 -0.89
C GLU A 206 -6.12 -11.89 -2.01
N VAL A 207 -5.87 -12.54 -3.14
CA VAL A 207 -5.39 -11.86 -4.36
C VAL A 207 -6.56 -11.14 -5.01
N LEU A 208 -6.54 -9.80 -4.93
CA LEU A 208 -7.56 -8.94 -5.53
C LEU A 208 -7.10 -8.33 -6.85
N PRO A 209 -8.02 -8.02 -7.77
CA PRO A 209 -7.78 -7.06 -8.83
C PRO A 209 -7.27 -5.74 -8.26
N VAL A 210 -6.41 -5.04 -9.03
CA VAL A 210 -5.81 -3.77 -8.54
C VAL A 210 -6.88 -2.73 -8.25
N GLU A 211 -7.90 -2.68 -9.07
CA GLU A 211 -9.03 -1.75 -8.95
C GLU A 211 -9.77 -1.91 -7.62
N GLU A 212 -10.00 -3.15 -7.21
CA GLU A 212 -10.66 -3.44 -5.93
C GLU A 212 -9.74 -3.13 -4.74
N ALA A 213 -8.45 -3.47 -4.85
CA ALA A 213 -7.48 -3.13 -3.81
C ALA A 213 -7.31 -1.60 -3.67
N ILE A 214 -7.37 -0.84 -4.76
CA ILE A 214 -7.37 0.62 -4.74
C ILE A 214 -8.63 1.16 -4.07
N ASP A 215 -9.82 0.65 -4.37
CA ASP A 215 -11.05 1.12 -3.74
C ASP A 215 -11.04 0.90 -2.22
N ARG A 216 -10.55 -0.25 -1.76
CA ARG A 216 -10.31 -0.52 -0.33
C ARG A 216 -9.31 0.48 0.27
N LEU A 217 -8.18 0.74 -0.41
CA LEU A 217 -7.18 1.69 0.06
C LEU A 217 -7.72 3.11 0.14
N LEU A 218 -8.45 3.58 -0.88
CA LEU A 218 -9.11 4.90 -0.87
C LEU A 218 -10.08 5.02 0.31
N THR A 219 -10.81 3.95 0.65
CA THR A 219 -11.71 3.93 1.82
C THR A 219 -10.94 4.08 3.13
N VAL A 220 -9.82 3.36 3.25
CA VAL A 220 -8.93 3.47 4.43
C VAL A 220 -8.38 4.88 4.57
N LEU A 221 -7.88 5.47 3.49
CA LEU A 221 -7.34 6.83 3.48
C LEU A 221 -8.41 7.88 3.81
N GLU A 222 -9.60 7.77 3.19
CA GLU A 222 -10.73 8.68 3.46
C GLU A 222 -11.08 8.70 4.94
N SER A 223 -11.15 7.53 5.60
CA SER A 223 -11.47 7.43 7.02
C SER A 223 -10.45 8.19 7.88
N LYS A 224 -9.17 8.15 7.54
CA LYS A 224 -8.09 8.81 8.29
C LYS A 224 -7.98 10.30 8.04
N VAL A 225 -8.35 10.75 6.85
CA VAL A 225 -8.29 12.18 6.46
C VAL A 225 -9.52 12.95 6.94
N ILE A 226 -10.68 12.28 7.08
CA ILE A 226 -11.93 12.91 7.57
C ILE A 226 -12.00 12.93 9.10
N SER A 227 -11.37 11.97 9.79
CA SER A 227 -11.39 11.86 11.26
C SER A 227 -10.46 12.85 11.99
N LYS A 228 -9.73 13.69 11.24
CA LYS A 228 -8.96 14.83 11.73
C LYS A 228 -9.79 16.11 11.62
#